data_4cc43ec09375c2de35cbe46697282083
#
_entry.id   4cc43ec09375c2de35cbe46697282083
#
_cell.length_a   1.000
_cell.length_b   1.000
_cell.length_c   1.000
_cell.angle_alpha   90.00
_cell.angle_beta   90.00
_cell.angle_gamma   90.00
#
_symmetry.space_group_name_H-M   'P 1'
#
loop_
_entity.id
_entity.type
_entity.pdbx_description
1 polymer ?
#
loop_
_entity_poly.entity_id
_entity_poly.type
_entity_poly.pdbx_seq_one_letter_code
_entity_poly.pdbx_strand_id
1 'polypeptide(L)'
;MRARLSQAGRRLIFSLRTSKPEALAGLSRLPVGSGSSSLCLELRAGGGAGERRLCIGGAGKATKRVGLELLNAAGEVTDKETVPARLKRPQPDKLVLALLPADAGLAPQRYRWRVVARTGGCRAKRRGACEASLPTSGARLFRLRSVRAVGCSGGSAGLDTNGPRERNVVALTFDDGPSEYTPRFLQVLREKHVPATFFEIGQEMSRYPATMRQILREGDEIGNHTMHHTEFPGYGAIAPATTLAESITHFRPCLFRPPGGAIDSAVIGAAAADGLRTITWDVDPADWSTPGTGAIYSRVVDAAQPGSIILMHDGGGPRDETLAALPQIIDTLRARGYGFATVTDLLGQRMIYRPYG
;
A
#
# COMPACT_ATOMS: atom_id res chain seq x y z
N MET A 1 -14.18 -5.39 27.19
CA MET A 1 -13.29 -5.34 26.01
C MET A 1 -14.04 -5.85 24.79
N ARG A 2 -13.96 -5.18 23.63
CA ARG A 2 -14.55 -5.63 22.35
C ARG A 2 -13.49 -5.65 21.27
N ALA A 3 -13.33 -6.76 20.57
CA ALA A 3 -12.41 -6.90 19.47
C ALA A 3 -13.15 -7.27 18.18
N ARG A 4 -12.70 -6.71 17.05
CA ARG A 4 -13.23 -6.98 15.72
C ARG A 4 -12.08 -7.16 14.73
N LEU A 5 -12.16 -8.19 13.92
CA LEU A 5 -11.32 -8.41 12.75
C LEU A 5 -12.18 -8.28 11.50
N SER A 6 -11.72 -7.52 10.53
CA SER A 6 -12.43 -7.25 9.27
C SER A 6 -11.43 -7.05 8.14
N GLN A 7 -11.90 -7.10 6.91
CA GLN A 7 -11.13 -6.77 5.73
C GLN A 7 -11.72 -5.50 5.08
N ALA A 8 -10.85 -4.55 4.74
CA ALA A 8 -11.21 -3.36 3.98
C ALA A 8 -10.28 -3.26 2.78
N GLY A 9 -10.82 -3.51 1.58
CA GLY A 9 -10.02 -3.70 0.37
C GLY A 9 -8.97 -4.78 0.60
N ARG A 10 -7.72 -4.49 0.27
CA ARG A 10 -6.57 -5.39 0.48
C ARG A 10 -6.07 -5.48 1.93
N ARG A 11 -6.53 -4.60 2.83
CA ARG A 11 -6.02 -4.52 4.21
C ARG A 11 -6.82 -5.35 5.18
N LEU A 12 -6.13 -6.08 6.05
CA LEU A 12 -6.67 -6.66 7.26
C LEU A 12 -6.74 -5.55 8.33
N ILE A 13 -7.92 -5.37 8.90
CA ILE A 13 -8.20 -4.36 9.92
C ILE A 13 -8.56 -5.05 11.22
N PHE A 14 -7.71 -4.91 12.21
CA PHE A 14 -8.01 -5.31 13.58
C PHE A 14 -8.33 -4.07 14.41
N SER A 15 -9.44 -4.10 15.13
CA SER A 15 -9.80 -3.05 16.07
C SER A 15 -10.10 -3.63 17.45
N LEU A 16 -9.60 -2.97 18.48
CA LEU A 16 -9.84 -3.29 19.87
C LEU A 16 -10.38 -2.06 20.58
N ARG A 17 -11.45 -2.24 21.36
CA ARG A 17 -12.00 -1.23 22.26
C ARG A 17 -12.02 -1.78 23.69
N THR A 18 -11.53 -1.01 24.65
CA THR A 18 -11.54 -1.34 26.07
C THR A 18 -12.59 -0.54 26.81
N SER A 19 -13.03 -1.03 27.96
CA SER A 19 -13.98 -0.28 28.83
C SER A 19 -13.28 0.81 29.64
N LYS A 20 -11.95 0.72 29.77
CA LYS A 20 -11.10 1.66 30.52
C LYS A 20 -9.97 2.16 29.62
N PRO A 21 -9.82 3.49 29.42
CA PRO A 21 -8.74 4.04 28.60
C PRO A 21 -7.34 3.63 29.04
N GLU A 22 -7.12 3.50 30.35
CA GLU A 22 -5.83 3.17 30.95
C GLU A 22 -5.33 1.78 30.50
N ALA A 23 -6.24 0.86 30.16
CA ALA A 23 -5.87 -0.48 29.70
C ALA A 23 -5.06 -0.46 28.38
N LEU A 24 -5.19 0.60 27.56
CA LEU A 24 -4.40 0.81 26.35
C LEU A 24 -3.20 1.75 26.56
N ALA A 25 -3.19 2.55 27.62
CA ALA A 25 -2.11 3.52 27.88
C ALA A 25 -0.76 2.83 28.12
N GLY A 26 -0.77 1.68 28.78
CA GLY A 26 0.42 0.87 29.03
C GLY A 26 1.05 0.25 27.78
N LEU A 27 0.26 0.00 26.72
CA LEU A 27 0.74 -0.64 25.49
C LEU A 27 1.70 0.23 24.68
N SER A 28 1.73 1.56 24.90
CA SER A 28 2.65 2.48 24.22
C SER A 28 4.05 2.54 24.83
N ARG A 29 4.22 1.96 26.02
CA ARG A 29 5.48 2.02 26.79
C ARG A 29 6.21 0.67 26.88
N LEU A 30 5.71 -0.36 26.20
CA LEU A 30 6.26 -1.71 26.34
C LEU A 30 7.38 -1.94 25.31
N PRO A 31 8.59 -2.33 25.74
CA PRO A 31 9.65 -2.71 24.81
C PRO A 31 9.30 -3.99 24.06
N VAL A 32 9.71 -4.09 22.80
CA VAL A 32 9.69 -5.34 22.03
C VAL A 32 10.81 -6.22 22.58
N GLY A 33 10.46 -7.27 23.33
CA GLY A 33 11.46 -8.17 23.88
C GLY A 33 10.89 -9.14 24.91
N SER A 34 11.61 -10.21 25.19
CA SER A 34 11.26 -11.24 26.15
C SER A 34 11.06 -10.64 27.55
N GLY A 35 9.88 -10.85 28.13
CA GLY A 35 9.52 -10.43 29.49
C GLY A 35 8.63 -9.19 29.59
N SER A 36 8.32 -8.51 28.51
CA SER A 36 7.42 -7.35 28.50
C SER A 36 5.96 -7.74 28.27
N SER A 37 5.03 -6.91 28.76
CA SER A 37 3.61 -7.07 28.44
C SER A 37 3.36 -6.85 26.95
N SER A 38 2.52 -7.66 26.33
CA SER A 38 2.20 -7.55 24.89
C SER A 38 0.72 -7.80 24.62
N LEU A 39 0.22 -7.21 23.53
CA LEU A 39 -1.10 -7.48 22.99
C LEU A 39 -0.92 -8.09 21.61
N CYS A 40 -1.37 -9.32 21.44
CA CYS A 40 -1.20 -10.05 20.19
C CYS A 40 -2.55 -10.45 19.58
N LEU A 41 -2.65 -10.35 18.26
CA LEU A 41 -3.70 -10.97 17.47
C LEU A 41 -3.17 -12.32 16.97
N GLU A 42 -3.77 -13.41 17.42
CA GLU A 42 -3.45 -14.76 16.97
C GLU A 42 -4.38 -15.18 15.83
N LEU A 43 -3.82 -15.73 14.78
CA LEU A 43 -4.49 -16.19 13.58
C LEU A 43 -4.05 -17.61 13.24
N ARG A 44 -4.96 -18.57 13.32
CA ARG A 44 -4.72 -19.98 12.96
C ARG A 44 -5.52 -20.36 11.73
N ALA A 45 -4.84 -20.82 10.69
CA ALA A 45 -5.46 -21.36 9.49
C ALA A 45 -6.15 -22.71 9.75
N GLY A 46 -7.19 -23.04 8.95
CA GLY A 46 -7.72 -24.40 8.89
C GLY A 46 -6.71 -25.34 8.21
N GLY A 47 -6.58 -26.60 8.71
CA GLY A 47 -5.73 -27.59 8.05
C GLY A 47 -4.30 -27.74 8.58
N GLY A 48 -3.98 -27.21 9.78
CA GLY A 48 -2.70 -27.49 10.45
C GLY A 48 -1.50 -26.64 9.99
N ALA A 49 -1.68 -25.75 9.02
CA ALA A 49 -0.70 -24.71 8.74
C ALA A 49 -0.55 -23.81 9.98
N GLY A 50 0.70 -23.57 10.42
CA GLY A 50 1.07 -22.92 11.67
C GLY A 50 0.28 -21.68 12.05
N GLU A 51 0.42 -21.27 13.28
CA GLU A 51 -0.23 -20.09 13.84
C GLU A 51 0.63 -18.85 13.59
N ARG A 52 0.00 -17.73 13.29
CA ARG A 52 0.64 -16.43 13.19
C ARG A 52 0.16 -15.53 14.30
N ARG A 53 1.10 -14.87 14.95
CA ARG A 53 0.83 -13.96 16.05
C ARG A 53 1.37 -12.57 15.73
N LEU A 54 0.47 -11.60 15.58
CA LEU A 54 0.80 -10.21 15.34
C LEU A 54 0.79 -9.45 16.67
N CYS A 55 1.97 -9.11 17.16
CA CYS A 55 2.14 -8.52 18.48
C CYS A 55 2.39 -7.02 18.39
N ILE A 56 1.61 -6.28 19.14
CA ILE A 56 1.79 -4.86 19.40
C ILE A 56 2.52 -4.76 20.73
N GLY A 57 3.81 -4.42 20.68
CA GLY A 57 4.64 -4.24 21.86
C GLY A 57 5.56 -3.06 21.69
N GLY A 58 5.76 -2.33 22.78
CA GLY A 58 6.82 -1.39 23.04
C GLY A 58 7.43 -0.65 21.87
N ALA A 59 6.69 0.31 21.34
CA ALA A 59 7.34 1.32 20.55
C ALA A 59 6.70 2.68 20.87
N GLY A 60 7.53 3.57 21.36
CA GLY A 60 7.19 4.98 21.46
C GLY A 60 6.73 5.51 20.11
N LYS A 61 5.90 6.55 20.12
CA LYS A 61 5.37 7.34 19.00
C LYS A 61 5.12 6.54 17.69
N ALA A 62 3.85 6.22 17.41
CA ALA A 62 3.29 5.73 16.14
C ALA A 62 4.18 4.74 15.37
N THR A 63 4.17 3.47 15.74
CA THR A 63 4.93 2.44 15.02
C THR A 63 4.33 2.15 13.66
N LYS A 64 5.16 2.26 12.64
CA LYS A 64 4.85 1.84 11.27
C LYS A 64 5.02 0.31 11.07
N ARG A 65 5.42 -0.43 12.10
CA ARG A 65 5.68 -1.89 12.05
C ARG A 65 5.14 -2.56 13.31
N VAL A 66 4.77 -3.84 13.19
CA VAL A 66 4.38 -4.71 14.31
C VAL A 66 5.19 -5.99 14.29
N GLY A 67 5.41 -6.60 15.44
CA GLY A 67 6.06 -7.89 15.54
C GLY A 67 5.18 -8.98 14.94
N LEU A 68 5.74 -9.85 14.12
CA LEU A 68 5.16 -11.08 13.64
C LEU A 68 5.92 -12.24 14.27
N GLU A 69 5.23 -13.12 14.97
CA GLU A 69 5.74 -14.38 15.47
C GLU A 69 5.09 -15.53 14.68
N LEU A 70 5.90 -16.41 14.13
CA LEU A 70 5.45 -17.65 13.54
C LEU A 70 5.51 -18.75 14.60
N LEU A 71 4.46 -19.54 14.72
CA LEU A 71 4.37 -20.61 15.71
C LEU A 71 4.15 -21.95 15.01
N ASN A 72 4.81 -22.98 15.54
CA ASN A 72 4.55 -24.36 15.15
C ASN A 72 3.22 -24.90 15.74
N ALA A 73 2.88 -26.14 15.44
CA ALA A 73 1.66 -26.78 15.95
C ALA A 73 1.63 -26.91 17.49
N ALA A 74 2.79 -26.95 18.14
CA ALA A 74 2.93 -26.99 19.60
C ALA A 74 2.78 -25.59 20.25
N GLY A 75 2.68 -24.51 19.43
CA GLY A 75 2.58 -23.14 19.92
C GLY A 75 3.92 -22.52 20.31
N GLU A 76 5.02 -23.10 19.87
CA GLU A 76 6.37 -22.58 20.07
C GLU A 76 6.71 -21.59 18.94
N VAL A 77 7.38 -20.51 19.27
CA VAL A 77 7.81 -19.50 18.31
C VAL A 77 9.00 -20.04 17.51
N THR A 78 8.82 -20.21 16.23
CA THR A 78 9.85 -20.72 15.30
C THR A 78 10.59 -19.59 14.59
N ASP A 79 9.94 -18.43 14.44
CA ASP A 79 10.53 -17.27 13.80
C ASP A 79 9.93 -15.98 14.33
N LYS A 80 10.69 -14.87 14.23
CA LYS A 80 10.27 -13.52 14.63
C LYS A 80 10.69 -12.49 13.61
N GLU A 81 9.72 -11.79 13.08
CA GLU A 81 9.91 -10.74 12.12
C GLU A 81 9.18 -9.45 12.53
N THR A 82 9.37 -8.38 11.78
CA THR A 82 8.54 -7.19 11.88
C THR A 82 7.92 -6.87 10.54
N VAL A 83 6.62 -6.65 10.52
CA VAL A 83 5.86 -6.37 9.29
C VAL A 83 5.36 -4.94 9.25
N PRO A 84 5.25 -4.34 8.05
CA PRO A 84 4.67 -3.02 7.89
C PRO A 84 3.23 -2.99 8.38
N ALA A 85 2.89 -2.00 9.21
CA ALA A 85 1.54 -1.86 9.72
C ALA A 85 1.22 -0.41 10.10
N ARG A 86 -0.05 -0.04 10.00
CA ARG A 86 -0.56 1.24 10.47
C ARG A 86 -1.28 1.03 11.79
N LEU A 87 -0.70 1.50 12.87
CA LEU A 87 -1.31 1.50 14.19
C LEU A 87 -1.86 2.90 14.49
N LYS A 88 -3.15 2.99 14.79
CA LYS A 88 -3.85 4.24 15.14
C LYS A 88 -4.58 4.09 16.46
N ARG A 89 -4.65 5.18 17.22
CA ARG A 89 -5.50 5.34 18.41
C ARG A 89 -6.47 6.50 18.18
N PRO A 90 -7.56 6.27 17.46
CA PRO A 90 -8.53 7.33 17.15
C PRO A 90 -9.25 7.85 18.38
N GLN A 91 -9.27 7.08 19.48
CA GLN A 91 -9.84 7.42 20.78
C GLN A 91 -8.98 6.76 21.88
N PRO A 92 -8.95 7.29 23.11
CA PRO A 92 -8.13 6.74 24.21
C PRO A 92 -8.42 5.27 24.52
N ASP A 93 -9.68 4.83 24.31
CA ASP A 93 -10.15 3.47 24.54
C ASP A 93 -10.11 2.57 23.30
N LYS A 94 -9.62 3.09 22.16
CA LYS A 94 -9.68 2.39 20.87
C LYS A 94 -8.32 2.30 20.19
N LEU A 95 -7.96 1.09 19.80
CA LEU A 95 -6.79 0.77 18.99
C LEU A 95 -7.24 0.23 17.63
N VAL A 96 -6.59 0.65 16.56
CA VAL A 96 -6.81 0.10 15.20
C VAL A 96 -5.47 -0.23 14.59
N LEU A 97 -5.32 -1.49 14.18
CA LEU A 97 -4.18 -2.00 13.43
C LEU A 97 -4.64 -2.32 12.00
N ALA A 98 -3.91 -1.84 11.01
CA ALA A 98 -4.14 -2.14 9.60
C ALA A 98 -2.84 -2.58 8.95
N LEU A 99 -2.86 -3.71 8.22
CA LEU A 99 -1.71 -4.28 7.50
C LEU A 99 -2.17 -4.97 6.21
N LEU A 100 -1.25 -5.21 5.30
CA LEU A 100 -1.50 -6.09 4.17
C LEU A 100 -1.36 -7.55 4.65
N PRO A 101 -2.33 -8.43 4.37
CA PRO A 101 -2.24 -9.84 4.77
C PRO A 101 -0.98 -10.54 4.25
N ALA A 102 -0.54 -10.21 3.03
CA ALA A 102 0.66 -10.77 2.43
C ALA A 102 1.92 -10.49 3.24
N ASP A 103 2.06 -9.28 3.82
CA ASP A 103 3.20 -8.93 4.68
C ASP A 103 3.30 -9.83 5.92
N ALA A 104 2.18 -10.39 6.37
CA ALA A 104 2.10 -11.34 7.47
C ALA A 104 2.01 -12.80 7.01
N GLY A 105 2.26 -13.09 5.73
CA GLY A 105 2.17 -14.41 5.15
C GLY A 105 0.76 -15.03 5.25
N LEU A 106 -0.29 -14.21 5.27
CA LEU A 106 -1.69 -14.65 5.37
C LEU A 106 -2.29 -14.82 3.97
N ALA A 107 -2.56 -16.06 3.58
CA ALA A 107 -3.26 -16.39 2.35
C ALA A 107 -4.78 -16.26 2.51
N PRO A 108 -5.54 -16.05 1.40
CA PRO A 108 -7.00 -16.02 1.43
C PRO A 108 -7.59 -17.38 1.84
N GLN A 109 -8.16 -17.44 3.04
CA GLN A 109 -8.79 -18.64 3.60
C GLN A 109 -9.60 -18.31 4.86
N ARG A 110 -10.12 -19.34 5.54
CA ARG A 110 -10.76 -19.18 6.85
C ARG A 110 -9.69 -19.24 7.95
N TYR A 111 -9.76 -18.29 8.88
CA TYR A 111 -8.91 -18.23 10.07
C TYR A 111 -9.77 -18.32 11.33
N ARG A 112 -9.28 -19.06 12.33
CA ARG A 112 -9.69 -18.89 13.73
C ARG A 112 -8.81 -17.81 14.33
N TRP A 113 -9.38 -16.86 15.03
CA TRP A 113 -8.62 -15.77 15.62
C TRP A 113 -9.05 -15.45 17.04
N ARG A 114 -8.11 -14.98 17.82
CA ARG A 114 -8.32 -14.45 19.17
C ARG A 114 -7.32 -13.35 19.47
N VAL A 115 -7.60 -12.58 20.51
CA VAL A 115 -6.66 -11.58 21.05
C VAL A 115 -6.08 -12.16 22.32
N VAL A 116 -4.78 -12.04 22.50
CA VAL A 116 -4.08 -12.49 23.67
C VAL A 116 -3.30 -11.31 24.26
N ALA A 117 -3.53 -11.03 25.53
CA ALA A 117 -2.77 -10.05 26.29
C ALA A 117 -1.87 -10.81 27.28
N ARG A 118 -0.57 -10.51 27.26
CA ARG A 118 0.42 -11.06 28.20
C ARG A 118 0.92 -9.96 29.11
N THR A 119 1.07 -10.27 30.36
CA THR A 119 1.63 -9.33 31.35
C THR A 119 3.07 -9.71 31.65
N GLY A 120 4.02 -8.81 31.40
CA GLY A 120 5.43 -9.01 31.73
C GLY A 120 5.66 -9.04 33.22
N GLY A 121 6.67 -9.81 33.67
CA GLY A 121 7.03 -9.91 35.06
C GLY A 121 6.12 -10.80 35.95
N CYS A 122 5.12 -11.42 35.35
CA CYS A 122 4.24 -12.33 36.07
C CYS A 122 4.98 -13.60 36.47
N ARG A 123 5.11 -13.85 37.77
CA ARG A 123 5.74 -15.05 38.38
C ARG A 123 4.70 -16.15 38.68
N ALA A 124 3.86 -16.48 37.73
CA ALA A 124 2.84 -17.50 37.96
C ALA A 124 3.44 -18.91 37.96
N LYS A 125 3.05 -19.73 38.92
CA LYS A 125 3.45 -21.15 39.04
C LYS A 125 2.83 -22.05 37.97
N ARG A 126 1.86 -21.53 37.16
CA ARG A 126 1.19 -22.26 36.05
C ARG A 126 1.32 -21.50 34.74
N ARG A 127 1.69 -22.19 33.66
CA ARG A 127 1.59 -21.66 32.29
C ARG A 127 0.14 -21.18 32.06
N GLY A 128 -0.03 -19.93 31.58
CA GLY A 128 -1.34 -19.32 31.28
C GLY A 128 -1.88 -18.35 32.34
N ALA A 129 -1.39 -18.34 33.59
CA ALA A 129 -1.88 -17.40 34.61
C ALA A 129 -1.55 -15.92 34.32
N CYS A 130 -0.62 -15.65 33.41
CA CYS A 130 -0.21 -14.32 32.99
C CYS A 130 -0.77 -13.93 31.60
N GLU A 131 -1.69 -14.71 31.10
CA GLU A 131 -2.29 -14.52 29.76
C GLU A 131 -3.80 -14.39 29.89
N ALA A 132 -4.34 -13.33 29.29
CA ALA A 132 -5.78 -13.15 29.12
C ALA A 132 -6.14 -13.18 27.63
N SER A 133 -7.20 -13.85 27.25
CA SER A 133 -7.65 -13.97 25.87
C SER A 133 -9.05 -13.42 25.64
N LEU A 134 -9.31 -12.99 24.39
CA LEU A 134 -10.64 -12.59 23.95
C LEU A 134 -10.95 -13.26 22.57
N PRO A 135 -11.95 -14.12 22.49
CA PRO A 135 -12.83 -14.57 23.58
C PRO A 135 -12.06 -15.30 24.68
N THR A 136 -12.64 -15.37 25.86
CA THR A 136 -12.03 -16.03 27.04
C THR A 136 -11.85 -17.54 26.85
N SER A 137 -12.68 -18.13 25.97
CA SER A 137 -12.56 -19.51 25.51
C SER A 137 -12.79 -19.61 23.99
N GLY A 138 -12.07 -20.52 23.35
CA GLY A 138 -12.16 -20.76 21.91
C GLY A 138 -11.57 -19.63 21.06
N ALA A 139 -12.07 -19.50 19.83
CA ALA A 139 -11.65 -18.51 18.86
C ALA A 139 -12.83 -18.11 17.95
N ARG A 140 -12.76 -16.90 17.39
CA ARG A 140 -13.73 -16.41 16.42
C ARG A 140 -13.32 -16.82 15.01
N LEU A 141 -14.29 -16.95 14.11
CA LEU A 141 -14.00 -17.21 12.71
C LEU A 141 -13.89 -15.89 11.92
N PHE A 142 -12.96 -15.86 10.99
CA PHE A 142 -12.79 -14.80 10.01
C PHE A 142 -12.43 -15.42 8.66
N ARG A 143 -13.00 -14.91 7.58
CA ARG A 143 -12.66 -15.31 6.21
C ARG A 143 -11.88 -14.17 5.54
N LEU A 144 -10.60 -14.38 5.28
CA LEU A 144 -9.81 -13.53 4.40
C LEU A 144 -10.14 -13.90 2.96
N ARG A 145 -10.49 -12.89 2.14
CA ARG A 145 -10.85 -13.07 0.74
C ARG A 145 -9.78 -12.52 -0.16
N SER A 146 -9.53 -13.18 -1.29
CA SER A 146 -8.88 -12.53 -2.43
C SER A 146 -9.77 -11.41 -2.93
N VAL A 147 -9.19 -10.25 -3.16
CA VAL A 147 -9.89 -9.09 -3.73
C VAL A 147 -9.08 -8.53 -4.87
N ARG A 148 -9.76 -8.01 -5.88
CA ARG A 148 -9.15 -7.24 -6.97
C ARG A 148 -9.64 -5.80 -6.91
N ALA A 149 -8.79 -4.87 -7.31
CA ALA A 149 -9.20 -3.52 -7.62
C ALA A 149 -10.10 -3.54 -8.86
N VAL A 150 -11.12 -2.69 -8.90
CA VAL A 150 -12.05 -2.58 -10.04
C VAL A 150 -12.26 -1.15 -10.51
N GLY A 151 -11.74 -0.16 -9.79
CA GLY A 151 -11.87 1.25 -10.06
C GLY A 151 -11.56 2.07 -8.81
N CYS A 152 -11.92 3.34 -8.82
CA CYS A 152 -11.73 4.26 -7.71
C CYS A 152 -13.03 4.99 -7.34
N SER A 153 -13.05 5.51 -6.11
CA SER A 153 -14.06 6.48 -5.67
C SER A 153 -13.44 7.88 -5.73
N GLY A 154 -14.14 8.82 -6.31
CA GLY A 154 -13.71 10.22 -6.37
C GLY A 154 -14.27 10.93 -7.59
N GLY A 155 -14.15 12.26 -7.63
CA GLY A 155 -14.57 13.07 -8.75
C GLY A 155 -13.59 12.96 -9.93
N SER A 156 -14.14 12.89 -11.14
CA SER A 156 -13.36 12.84 -12.39
C SER A 156 -12.91 14.21 -12.88
N ALA A 157 -13.61 15.28 -12.50
CA ALA A 157 -13.27 16.62 -12.98
C ALA A 157 -12.09 17.23 -12.23
N GLY A 158 -11.19 17.88 -12.98
CA GLY A 158 -10.11 18.69 -12.44
C GLY A 158 -8.70 18.21 -12.78
N LEU A 159 -7.75 19.02 -12.34
CA LEU A 159 -6.32 18.83 -12.51
C LEU A 159 -5.65 18.87 -11.14
N ASP A 160 -4.79 17.89 -10.86
CA ASP A 160 -3.89 17.94 -9.71
C ASP A 160 -2.43 17.81 -10.17
N THR A 161 -1.58 18.67 -9.61
CA THR A 161 -0.13 18.63 -9.79
C THR A 161 0.57 18.04 -8.56
N ASN A 162 -0.10 18.04 -7.43
CA ASN A 162 0.35 17.50 -6.14
C ASN A 162 -0.86 17.18 -5.25
N GLY A 163 -0.63 16.41 -4.22
CA GLY A 163 -1.61 16.16 -3.16
C GLY A 163 -1.51 17.16 -2.00
N PRO A 164 -2.32 16.94 -0.94
CA PRO A 164 -2.32 17.78 0.27
C PRO A 164 -0.94 17.81 0.96
N ARG A 165 -0.51 19.01 1.36
CA ARG A 165 0.82 19.26 1.96
C ARG A 165 0.89 18.95 3.47
N GLU A 166 -0.24 18.73 4.13
CA GLU A 166 -0.30 18.47 5.58
C GLU A 166 0.16 17.07 5.98
N ARG A 167 0.36 16.19 5.00
CA ARG A 167 0.79 14.80 5.22
C ARG A 167 2.14 14.59 4.61
N ASN A 168 3.09 14.09 5.39
CA ASN A 168 4.41 13.72 4.91
C ASN A 168 4.36 12.41 4.07
N VAL A 169 3.69 12.48 2.91
CA VAL A 169 3.46 11.37 1.99
C VAL A 169 3.70 11.86 0.57
N VAL A 170 4.35 11.07 -0.26
CA VAL A 170 4.57 11.33 -1.69
C VAL A 170 4.02 10.20 -2.54
N ALA A 171 3.75 10.46 -3.82
CA ALA A 171 3.45 9.46 -4.83
C ALA A 171 4.61 9.31 -5.81
N LEU A 172 5.13 8.10 -5.97
CA LEU A 172 6.00 7.74 -7.08
C LEU A 172 5.13 7.39 -8.27
N THR A 173 5.41 7.98 -9.43
CA THR A 173 4.66 7.71 -10.65
C THR A 173 5.60 7.39 -11.80
N PHE A 174 5.15 6.50 -12.70
CA PHE A 174 5.91 6.04 -13.84
C PHE A 174 5.04 6.14 -15.10
N ASP A 175 5.63 6.65 -16.17
CA ASP A 175 4.95 6.88 -17.45
C ASP A 175 5.56 6.00 -18.56
N ASP A 176 4.86 5.89 -19.69
CA ASP A 176 5.27 5.26 -20.95
C ASP A 176 5.36 3.73 -20.96
N GLY A 177 5.05 3.07 -19.86
CA GLY A 177 4.96 1.61 -19.85
C GLY A 177 3.62 1.05 -20.38
N PRO A 178 3.37 -0.26 -20.16
CA PRO A 178 4.33 -1.22 -19.63
C PRO A 178 5.47 -1.51 -20.61
N SER A 179 6.65 -1.78 -20.09
CA SER A 179 7.81 -2.17 -20.91
C SER A 179 8.50 -3.41 -20.34
N GLU A 180 9.61 -3.79 -20.91
CA GLU A 180 10.51 -4.81 -20.38
C GLU A 180 11.12 -4.41 -19.02
N TYR A 181 11.17 -3.12 -18.71
CA TYR A 181 11.64 -2.60 -17.43
C TYR A 181 10.59 -2.70 -16.31
N THR A 182 9.30 -2.57 -16.63
CA THR A 182 8.21 -2.52 -15.63
C THR A 182 8.28 -3.64 -14.59
N PRO A 183 8.53 -4.92 -14.94
CA PRO A 183 8.67 -5.98 -13.94
C PRO A 183 9.81 -5.76 -12.94
N ARG A 184 10.91 -5.12 -13.35
CA ARG A 184 12.05 -4.80 -12.49
C ARG A 184 11.71 -3.65 -11.54
N PHE A 185 10.97 -2.63 -11.99
CA PHE A 185 10.41 -1.57 -11.14
C PHE A 185 9.48 -2.16 -10.08
N LEU A 186 8.56 -3.01 -10.48
CA LEU A 186 7.64 -3.70 -9.57
C LEU A 186 8.40 -4.54 -8.54
N GLN A 187 9.49 -5.20 -8.91
CA GLN A 187 10.34 -5.93 -7.97
C GLN A 187 10.89 -5.01 -6.89
N VAL A 188 11.49 -3.87 -7.26
CA VAL A 188 12.03 -2.88 -6.31
C VAL A 188 10.93 -2.35 -5.39
N LEU A 189 9.78 -1.95 -5.94
CA LEU A 189 8.65 -1.44 -5.17
C LEU A 189 8.13 -2.47 -4.15
N ARG A 190 8.01 -3.73 -4.56
CA ARG A 190 7.61 -4.84 -3.69
C ARG A 190 8.62 -5.08 -2.57
N GLU A 191 9.92 -5.15 -2.87
CA GLU A 191 10.99 -5.34 -1.88
C GLU A 191 11.05 -4.18 -0.89
N LYS A 192 10.81 -2.96 -1.35
CA LYS A 192 10.74 -1.77 -0.52
C LYS A 192 9.38 -1.56 0.16
N HIS A 193 8.35 -2.35 -0.14
CA HIS A 193 6.98 -2.18 0.34
C HIS A 193 6.42 -0.77 0.08
N VAL A 194 6.57 -0.30 -1.14
CA VAL A 194 6.14 1.03 -1.59
C VAL A 194 5.13 0.87 -2.73
N PRO A 195 3.92 1.42 -2.63
CA PRO A 195 2.99 1.48 -3.74
C PRO A 195 3.34 2.63 -4.68
N ALA A 196 3.04 2.46 -5.97
CA ALA A 196 3.23 3.47 -7.01
C ALA A 196 2.00 3.57 -7.93
N THR A 197 2.01 4.54 -8.84
CA THR A 197 1.01 4.69 -9.91
C THR A 197 1.71 4.69 -11.26
N PHE A 198 1.23 3.87 -12.18
CA PHE A 198 1.76 3.69 -13.52
C PHE A 198 0.78 4.26 -14.54
N PHE A 199 1.20 5.27 -15.30
CA PHE A 199 0.42 5.86 -16.41
C PHE A 199 0.84 5.20 -17.70
N GLU A 200 0.03 4.25 -18.14
CA GLU A 200 0.39 3.30 -19.17
C GLU A 200 -0.15 3.67 -20.55
N ILE A 201 0.63 3.41 -21.59
CA ILE A 201 0.26 3.64 -22.99
C ILE A 201 -0.55 2.45 -23.51
N GLY A 202 -1.69 2.68 -24.15
CA GLY A 202 -2.60 1.62 -24.59
C GLY A 202 -1.94 0.58 -25.51
N GLN A 203 -1.16 1.00 -26.51
CA GLN A 203 -0.45 0.05 -27.37
C GLN A 203 0.54 -0.83 -26.61
N GLU A 204 1.19 -0.30 -25.57
CA GLU A 204 2.11 -1.08 -24.71
C GLU A 204 1.34 -2.01 -23.77
N MET A 205 0.17 -1.58 -23.25
CA MET A 205 -0.73 -2.48 -22.51
C MET A 205 -1.07 -3.74 -23.29
N SER A 206 -1.27 -3.62 -24.62
CA SER A 206 -1.56 -4.75 -25.52
C SER A 206 -0.39 -5.72 -25.65
N ARG A 207 0.84 -5.21 -25.57
CA ARG A 207 2.08 -6.01 -25.66
C ARG A 207 2.38 -6.74 -24.37
N TYR A 208 2.05 -6.12 -23.22
CA TYR A 208 2.40 -6.62 -21.88
C TYR A 208 1.19 -6.84 -20.96
N PRO A 209 0.15 -7.59 -21.40
CA PRO A 209 -1.09 -7.74 -20.60
C PRO A 209 -0.87 -8.48 -19.27
N ALA A 210 0.17 -9.30 -19.16
CA ALA A 210 0.53 -9.97 -17.92
C ALA A 210 1.08 -8.98 -16.88
N THR A 211 1.90 -8.02 -17.33
CA THR A 211 2.47 -6.95 -16.51
C THR A 211 1.37 -6.01 -16.01
N MET A 212 0.40 -5.63 -16.86
CA MET A 212 -0.77 -4.86 -16.44
C MET A 212 -1.50 -5.51 -15.26
N ARG A 213 -1.73 -6.81 -15.33
CA ARG A 213 -2.34 -7.54 -14.22
C ARG A 213 -1.41 -7.66 -13.00
N GLN A 214 -0.10 -7.66 -13.20
CA GLN A 214 0.89 -7.69 -12.11
C GLN A 214 0.89 -6.40 -11.32
N ILE A 215 0.89 -5.23 -11.96
CA ILE A 215 0.79 -3.91 -11.32
C ILE A 215 -0.34 -3.91 -10.26
N LEU A 216 -1.55 -4.27 -10.67
CA LEU A 216 -2.69 -4.28 -9.74
C LEU A 216 -2.59 -5.36 -8.66
N ARG A 217 -2.02 -6.54 -8.97
CA ARG A 217 -1.85 -7.61 -7.96
C ARG A 217 -0.88 -7.21 -6.86
N GLU A 218 0.17 -6.47 -7.19
CA GLU A 218 1.16 -6.01 -6.22
C GLU A 218 0.68 -4.81 -5.41
N GLY A 219 -0.39 -4.14 -5.85
CA GLY A 219 -1.05 -3.08 -5.09
C GLY A 219 -0.77 -1.70 -5.59
N ASP A 220 -0.16 -1.66 -6.74
CA ASP A 220 0.06 -0.45 -7.50
C ASP A 220 -1.21 -0.04 -8.24
N GLU A 221 -1.22 1.15 -8.80
CA GLU A 221 -2.35 1.73 -9.51
C GLU A 221 -2.01 1.93 -10.99
N ILE A 222 -3.03 1.78 -11.85
CA ILE A 222 -2.92 2.06 -13.28
C ILE A 222 -3.66 3.36 -13.58
N GLY A 223 -2.99 4.29 -14.24
CA GLY A 223 -3.55 5.45 -14.91
C GLY A 223 -3.50 5.29 -16.43
N ASN A 224 -4.17 6.19 -17.14
CA ASN A 224 -4.23 6.26 -18.61
C ASN A 224 -3.22 7.28 -19.12
N HIS A 225 -2.41 6.90 -20.13
CA HIS A 225 -1.44 7.77 -20.80
C HIS A 225 -1.69 7.85 -22.32
N THR A 226 -2.95 7.85 -22.75
CA THR A 226 -3.44 7.75 -24.13
C THR A 226 -3.17 6.40 -24.79
N MET A 227 -3.72 6.21 -26.01
CA MET A 227 -3.54 4.96 -26.75
C MET A 227 -2.16 4.85 -27.40
N HIS A 228 -1.58 5.96 -27.84
CA HIS A 228 -0.38 6.00 -28.68
C HIS A 228 0.66 7.03 -28.26
N HIS A 229 0.61 7.51 -27.01
CA HIS A 229 1.44 8.62 -26.52
C HIS A 229 1.29 9.87 -27.41
N THR A 230 0.06 10.13 -27.86
CA THR A 230 -0.20 11.26 -28.77
C THR A 230 -0.37 12.52 -27.94
N GLU A 231 0.53 13.47 -28.15
CA GLU A 231 0.32 14.84 -27.71
C GLU A 231 -0.83 15.46 -28.49
N PHE A 232 -1.29 16.61 -28.06
CA PHE A 232 -2.42 17.33 -28.57
C PHE A 232 -2.54 17.38 -30.13
N PRO A 233 -3.71 17.17 -30.76
CA PRO A 233 -5.09 17.14 -30.25
C PRO A 233 -5.70 15.73 -30.14
N GLY A 234 -4.99 14.78 -29.61
CA GLY A 234 -5.37 13.37 -29.60
C GLY A 234 -6.43 12.93 -28.58
N TYR A 235 -7.47 13.75 -28.32
CA TYR A 235 -8.53 13.41 -27.34
C TYR A 235 -9.20 12.06 -27.59
N GLY A 236 -9.34 11.65 -28.86
CA GLY A 236 -9.88 10.36 -29.23
C GLY A 236 -9.09 9.15 -28.74
N ALA A 237 -7.86 9.36 -28.23
CA ALA A 237 -7.00 8.30 -27.73
C ALA A 237 -7.15 7.99 -26.22
N ILE A 238 -7.95 8.76 -25.48
CA ILE A 238 -8.16 8.56 -24.03
C ILE A 238 -9.09 7.37 -23.79
N ALA A 239 -10.33 7.43 -24.24
CA ALA A 239 -11.34 6.41 -23.99
C ALA A 239 -10.96 5.00 -24.49
N PRO A 240 -10.33 4.83 -25.68
CA PRO A 240 -9.84 3.52 -26.11
C PRO A 240 -8.81 2.90 -25.14
N ALA A 241 -7.86 3.70 -24.62
CA ALA A 241 -6.87 3.21 -23.66
C ALA A 241 -7.51 2.82 -22.33
N THR A 242 -8.48 3.61 -21.82
CA THR A 242 -9.26 3.25 -20.62
C THR A 242 -10.00 1.93 -20.81
N THR A 243 -10.70 1.76 -21.94
CA THR A 243 -11.45 0.54 -22.26
C THR A 243 -10.53 -0.67 -22.36
N LEU A 244 -9.36 -0.51 -22.99
CA LEU A 244 -8.36 -1.56 -23.11
C LEU A 244 -7.81 -1.98 -21.75
N ALA A 245 -7.42 -1.02 -20.90
CA ALA A 245 -6.95 -1.30 -19.54
C ALA A 245 -8.00 -2.09 -18.74
N GLU A 246 -9.27 -1.69 -18.82
CA GLU A 246 -10.37 -2.38 -18.16
C GLU A 246 -10.58 -3.80 -18.72
N SER A 247 -10.48 -4.00 -20.01
CA SER A 247 -10.62 -5.32 -20.64
C SER A 247 -9.52 -6.30 -20.21
N ILE A 248 -8.27 -5.82 -20.09
CA ILE A 248 -7.13 -6.64 -19.69
C ILE A 248 -7.16 -6.98 -18.19
N THR A 249 -7.56 -6.02 -17.35
CA THR A 249 -7.32 -6.10 -15.89
C THR A 249 -8.60 -6.22 -15.07
N HIS A 250 -9.76 -5.94 -15.65
CA HIS A 250 -11.04 -5.71 -14.96
C HIS A 250 -10.98 -4.53 -13.96
N PHE A 251 -10.05 -3.61 -14.17
CA PHE A 251 -9.91 -2.37 -13.43
C PHE A 251 -10.07 -1.21 -14.40
N ARG A 252 -11.07 -0.35 -14.14
CA ARG A 252 -11.22 0.89 -14.89
C ARG A 252 -10.32 1.96 -14.26
N PRO A 253 -9.32 2.48 -14.98
CA PRO A 253 -8.53 3.62 -14.54
C PRO A 253 -9.40 4.81 -14.16
N CYS A 254 -8.93 5.61 -13.21
CA CYS A 254 -9.62 6.82 -12.74
C CYS A 254 -8.76 8.07 -12.95
N LEU A 255 -7.51 7.84 -13.32
CA LEU A 255 -6.50 8.87 -13.51
C LEU A 255 -6.03 8.89 -14.95
N PHE A 256 -5.76 10.09 -15.44
CA PHE A 256 -5.19 10.35 -16.74
C PHE A 256 -3.99 11.28 -16.59
N ARG A 257 -2.93 10.99 -17.31
CA ARG A 257 -1.82 11.92 -17.46
C ARG A 257 -1.63 12.22 -18.94
N PRO A 258 -1.68 13.51 -19.36
CA PRO A 258 -1.44 13.86 -20.75
C PRO A 258 0.04 13.67 -21.10
N PRO A 259 0.35 13.04 -22.25
CA PRO A 259 1.71 12.96 -22.77
C PRO A 259 2.39 14.33 -22.84
N GLY A 260 3.69 14.38 -22.47
CA GLY A 260 4.48 15.61 -22.43
C GLY A 260 3.96 16.68 -21.46
N GLY A 261 2.96 16.38 -20.62
CA GLY A 261 2.34 17.37 -19.74
C GLY A 261 1.48 18.40 -20.46
N ALA A 262 1.09 18.15 -21.72
CA ALA A 262 0.30 19.08 -22.54
C ALA A 262 -1.12 19.23 -21.99
N ILE A 263 -1.43 20.39 -21.41
CA ILE A 263 -2.69 20.64 -20.70
C ILE A 263 -3.37 21.88 -21.25
N ASP A 264 -4.66 21.72 -21.52
CA ASP A 264 -5.61 22.83 -21.65
C ASP A 264 -6.99 22.40 -21.13
N SER A 265 -7.97 23.31 -21.19
CA SER A 265 -9.33 23.04 -20.75
C SER A 265 -10.03 21.93 -21.51
N ALA A 266 -9.67 21.72 -22.80
CA ALA A 266 -10.28 20.71 -23.62
C ALA A 266 -9.71 19.31 -23.28
N VAL A 267 -8.40 19.19 -23.00
CA VAL A 267 -7.78 17.94 -22.48
C VAL A 267 -8.41 17.53 -21.16
N ILE A 268 -8.52 18.48 -20.21
CA ILE A 268 -9.15 18.22 -18.91
C ILE A 268 -10.62 17.82 -19.08
N GLY A 269 -11.35 18.50 -19.98
CA GLY A 269 -12.74 18.18 -20.28
C GLY A 269 -12.91 16.79 -20.91
N ALA A 270 -12.04 16.40 -21.84
CA ALA A 270 -12.06 15.09 -22.48
C ALA A 270 -11.77 13.96 -21.48
N ALA A 271 -10.78 14.14 -20.60
CA ALA A 271 -10.49 13.19 -19.53
C ALA A 271 -11.67 13.05 -18.56
N ALA A 272 -12.28 14.17 -18.15
CA ALA A 272 -13.44 14.20 -17.27
C ALA A 272 -14.66 13.50 -17.91
N ALA A 273 -14.88 13.66 -19.23
CA ALA A 273 -15.95 12.99 -19.95
C ALA A 273 -15.80 11.45 -19.96
N ASP A 274 -14.55 10.94 -19.91
CA ASP A 274 -14.26 9.50 -19.75
C ASP A 274 -14.20 9.06 -18.28
N GLY A 275 -14.54 9.95 -17.35
CA GLY A 275 -14.54 9.64 -15.91
C GLY A 275 -13.16 9.67 -15.26
N LEU A 276 -12.17 10.30 -15.88
CA LEU A 276 -10.80 10.38 -15.44
C LEU A 276 -10.47 11.76 -14.84
N ARG A 277 -9.62 11.75 -13.80
CA ARG A 277 -9.03 12.96 -13.24
C ARG A 277 -7.66 13.20 -13.87
N THR A 278 -7.40 14.41 -14.30
CA THR A 278 -6.11 14.77 -14.90
C THR A 278 -5.06 14.97 -13.83
N ILE A 279 -3.91 14.32 -13.99
CA ILE A 279 -2.79 14.34 -13.06
C ILE A 279 -1.52 14.76 -13.81
N THR A 280 -0.81 15.71 -13.26
CA THR A 280 0.55 16.04 -13.67
C THR A 280 1.52 15.76 -12.52
N TRP A 281 2.53 16.57 -12.35
CA TRP A 281 3.57 16.38 -11.33
C TRP A 281 4.08 17.74 -10.83
N ASP A 282 4.74 17.73 -9.69
CA ASP A 282 5.47 18.87 -9.15
C ASP A 282 6.97 18.56 -8.94
N VAL A 283 7.39 17.32 -9.21
CA VAL A 283 8.80 16.91 -9.20
C VAL A 283 9.11 16.17 -10.50
N ASP A 284 10.02 16.74 -11.30
CA ASP A 284 10.50 16.16 -12.56
C ASP A 284 12.04 16.00 -12.51
N PRO A 285 12.56 14.78 -12.39
CA PRO A 285 14.00 14.53 -12.45
C PRO A 285 14.54 14.56 -13.88
N ALA A 286 13.71 14.69 -14.91
CA ALA A 286 14.05 14.58 -16.32
C ALA A 286 14.77 13.26 -16.65
N ASP A 287 14.34 12.15 -16.07
CA ASP A 287 14.95 10.83 -16.24
C ASP A 287 14.81 10.30 -17.66
N TRP A 288 13.80 10.79 -18.40
CA TRP A 288 13.62 10.54 -19.83
C TRP A 288 14.82 10.98 -20.68
N SER A 289 15.60 11.95 -20.22
CA SER A 289 16.81 12.46 -20.89
C SER A 289 18.08 11.67 -20.57
N THR A 290 17.99 10.62 -19.77
CA THR A 290 19.12 9.79 -19.31
C THR A 290 20.29 10.61 -18.72
N PRO A 291 20.03 11.45 -17.69
CA PRO A 291 21.02 12.39 -17.16
C PRO A 291 22.02 11.75 -16.17
N GLY A 292 21.97 10.45 -15.98
CA GLY A 292 22.72 9.68 -14.99
C GLY A 292 21.95 9.43 -13.70
N THR A 293 22.16 8.25 -13.11
CA THR A 293 21.51 7.79 -11.86
C THR A 293 21.62 8.81 -10.71
N GLY A 294 22.78 9.42 -10.54
CA GLY A 294 23.01 10.43 -9.48
C GLY A 294 22.21 11.70 -9.68
N ALA A 295 22.04 12.16 -10.93
CA ALA A 295 21.26 13.35 -11.25
C ALA A 295 19.76 13.10 -11.00
N ILE A 296 19.23 11.94 -11.40
CA ILE A 296 17.85 11.53 -11.13
C ILE A 296 17.61 11.49 -9.62
N TYR A 297 18.49 10.83 -8.87
CA TYR A 297 18.42 10.75 -7.42
C TYR A 297 18.36 12.14 -6.77
N SER A 298 19.35 13.00 -7.07
CA SER A 298 19.44 14.33 -6.44
C SER A 298 18.23 15.19 -6.75
N ARG A 299 17.81 15.27 -8.02
CA ARG A 299 16.66 16.07 -8.43
C ARG A 299 15.36 15.65 -7.72
N VAL A 300 15.13 14.35 -7.55
CA VAL A 300 13.96 13.86 -6.79
C VAL A 300 14.08 14.20 -5.31
N VAL A 301 15.20 13.87 -4.69
CA VAL A 301 15.36 13.97 -3.24
C VAL A 301 15.40 15.43 -2.77
N ASP A 302 15.93 16.34 -3.57
CA ASP A 302 16.04 17.76 -3.22
C ASP A 302 14.73 18.52 -3.48
N ALA A 303 13.95 18.11 -4.48
CA ALA A 303 12.67 18.76 -4.81
C ALA A 303 11.46 18.21 -4.05
N ALA A 304 11.54 16.98 -3.53
CA ALA A 304 10.40 16.31 -2.89
C ALA A 304 9.89 17.04 -1.64
N GLN A 305 8.59 17.31 -1.60
CA GLN A 305 7.87 17.93 -0.50
C GLN A 305 6.69 17.05 -0.08
N PRO A 306 6.08 17.27 1.12
CA PRO A 306 4.84 16.61 1.46
C PRO A 306 3.80 16.79 0.37
N GLY A 307 3.16 15.72 -0.06
CA GLY A 307 2.17 15.75 -1.14
C GLY A 307 2.73 15.69 -2.54
N SER A 308 4.04 15.62 -2.77
CA SER A 308 4.61 15.60 -4.13
C SER A 308 4.14 14.39 -4.93
N ILE A 309 3.86 14.65 -6.21
CA ILE A 309 3.70 13.66 -7.27
C ILE A 309 4.99 13.69 -8.10
N ILE A 310 5.75 12.62 -8.04
CA ILE A 310 7.08 12.53 -8.64
C ILE A 310 6.97 11.80 -9.97
N LEU A 311 7.33 12.49 -11.06
CA LEU A 311 7.42 11.91 -12.40
C LEU A 311 8.68 11.07 -12.52
N MET A 312 8.55 9.90 -13.07
CA MET A 312 9.60 9.04 -13.61
C MET A 312 9.00 8.23 -14.77
N HIS A 313 9.81 7.42 -15.43
CA HIS A 313 9.36 6.61 -16.55
C HIS A 313 9.81 5.16 -16.38
N ASP A 314 8.93 4.21 -16.75
CA ASP A 314 9.25 2.78 -16.83
C ASP A 314 9.19 2.24 -18.27
N GLY A 315 8.90 3.13 -19.22
CA GLY A 315 8.88 2.86 -20.66
C GLY A 315 9.45 4.01 -21.49
N GLY A 316 9.23 4.01 -22.82
CA GLY A 316 9.61 5.07 -23.72
C GLY A 316 11.12 5.21 -23.98
N GLY A 317 11.94 4.17 -23.70
CA GLY A 317 13.38 4.16 -23.95
C GLY A 317 14.18 3.45 -22.83
N PRO A 318 15.53 3.60 -22.79
CA PRO A 318 16.37 3.02 -21.74
C PRO A 318 16.02 3.59 -20.37
N ARG A 319 15.80 2.72 -19.36
CA ARG A 319 15.41 3.11 -17.98
C ARG A 319 16.31 2.51 -16.90
N ASP A 320 17.50 2.05 -17.26
CA ASP A 320 18.45 1.47 -16.29
C ASP A 320 18.89 2.49 -15.24
N GLU A 321 19.08 3.76 -15.61
CA GLU A 321 19.47 4.83 -14.69
C GLU A 321 18.34 5.13 -13.68
N THR A 322 17.10 5.22 -14.14
CA THR A 322 15.92 5.41 -13.30
C THR A 322 15.74 4.24 -12.34
N LEU A 323 15.86 3.02 -12.87
CA LEU A 323 15.77 1.80 -12.08
C LEU A 323 16.86 1.71 -11.01
N ALA A 324 18.09 2.13 -11.35
CA ALA A 324 19.20 2.15 -10.39
C ALA A 324 19.04 3.25 -9.31
N ALA A 325 18.41 4.38 -9.64
CA ALA A 325 18.15 5.47 -8.69
C ALA A 325 17.02 5.13 -7.71
N LEU A 326 16.01 4.38 -8.14
CA LEU A 326 14.76 4.16 -7.40
C LEU A 326 14.95 3.62 -5.97
N PRO A 327 15.78 2.59 -5.69
CA PRO A 327 16.00 2.10 -4.32
C PRO A 327 16.53 3.18 -3.38
N GLN A 328 17.47 3.99 -3.85
CA GLN A 328 18.12 5.06 -3.08
C GLN A 328 17.16 6.21 -2.81
N ILE A 329 16.35 6.59 -3.79
CA ILE A 329 15.27 7.58 -3.66
C ILE A 329 14.30 7.14 -2.55
N ILE A 330 13.81 5.91 -2.60
CA ILE A 330 12.89 5.37 -1.60
C ILE A 330 13.49 5.37 -0.20
N ASP A 331 14.71 4.89 -0.05
CA ASP A 331 15.36 4.80 1.25
C ASP A 331 15.62 6.19 1.86
N THR A 332 16.08 7.14 1.04
CA THR A 332 16.34 8.51 1.49
C THR A 332 15.05 9.26 1.87
N LEU A 333 14.01 9.19 1.04
CA LEU A 333 12.72 9.82 1.37
C LEU A 333 12.12 9.18 2.62
N ARG A 334 12.25 7.86 2.79
CA ARG A 334 11.80 7.17 4.01
C ARG A 334 12.59 7.61 5.24
N ALA A 335 13.90 7.78 5.14
CA ALA A 335 14.75 8.29 6.23
C ALA A 335 14.37 9.71 6.62
N ARG A 336 13.97 10.55 5.66
CA ARG A 336 13.41 11.90 5.89
C ARG A 336 11.97 11.87 6.46
N GLY A 337 11.40 10.69 6.72
CA GLY A 337 10.07 10.52 7.33
C GLY A 337 8.91 10.48 6.35
N TYR A 338 9.14 10.49 5.03
CA TYR A 338 8.07 10.36 4.05
C TYR A 338 7.44 8.97 4.07
N GLY A 339 6.11 8.94 3.94
CA GLY A 339 5.35 7.77 3.53
C GLY A 339 5.12 7.79 2.03
N PHE A 340 4.68 6.65 1.49
CA PHE A 340 4.37 6.50 0.07
C PHE A 340 2.91 6.10 -0.11
N ALA A 341 2.28 6.57 -1.19
CA ALA A 341 0.91 6.24 -1.55
C ALA A 341 0.76 6.21 -3.08
N THR A 342 -0.27 5.53 -3.59
CA THR A 342 -0.73 5.76 -4.96
C THR A 342 -1.30 7.18 -5.09
N VAL A 343 -1.43 7.70 -6.30
CA VAL A 343 -2.01 9.03 -6.52
C VAL A 343 -3.43 9.10 -5.97
N THR A 344 -4.27 8.09 -6.23
CA THR A 344 -5.63 8.02 -5.68
C THR A 344 -5.65 8.12 -4.14
N ASP A 345 -4.77 7.37 -3.45
CA ASP A 345 -4.67 7.42 -1.97
C ASP A 345 -4.09 8.76 -1.49
N LEU A 346 -3.14 9.36 -2.22
CA LEU A 346 -2.54 10.66 -1.91
C LEU A 346 -3.59 11.77 -1.93
N LEU A 347 -4.44 11.77 -2.95
CA LEU A 347 -5.54 12.73 -3.13
C LEU A 347 -6.73 12.51 -2.16
N GLY A 348 -6.64 11.51 -1.27
CA GLY A 348 -7.71 11.19 -0.32
C GLY A 348 -8.87 10.42 -0.91
N GLN A 349 -8.75 10.00 -2.16
CA GLN A 349 -9.69 9.10 -2.83
C GLN A 349 -9.41 7.64 -2.42
N ARG A 350 -10.16 6.67 -2.94
CA ARG A 350 -10.01 5.26 -2.57
C ARG A 350 -10.15 4.35 -3.76
N MET A 351 -9.25 3.40 -3.87
CA MET A 351 -9.42 2.24 -4.74
C MET A 351 -10.62 1.40 -4.30
N ILE A 352 -11.46 1.00 -5.24
CA ILE A 352 -12.62 0.13 -5.01
C ILE A 352 -12.18 -1.31 -5.22
N TYR A 353 -12.43 -2.17 -4.23
CA TYR A 353 -12.06 -3.58 -4.28
C TYR A 353 -13.31 -4.46 -4.26
N ARG A 354 -13.32 -5.50 -5.08
CA ARG A 354 -14.36 -6.56 -5.08
C ARG A 354 -13.71 -7.94 -4.86
N PRO A 355 -14.38 -8.86 -4.19
CA PRO A 355 -13.93 -10.25 -4.16
C PRO A 355 -13.81 -10.81 -5.58
N TYR A 356 -12.86 -11.70 -5.79
CA TYR A 356 -12.90 -12.57 -6.97
C TYR A 356 -14.17 -13.41 -6.86
N GLY A 357 -14.91 -13.53 -7.95
CA GLY A 357 -16.12 -14.34 -8.06
C GLY A 357 -15.83 -15.83 -7.90
#